data_cdb165ee022b49b23cd5e7f757d0bccb
#
_entry.id   cdb165ee022b49b23cd5e7f757d0bccb
#
_cell.length_a   1.000
_cell.length_b   1.000
_cell.length_c   1.000
_cell.angle_alpha   90.00
_cell.angle_beta   90.00
_cell.angle_gamma   90.00
#
_symmetry.space_group_name_H-M   'P 1'
#
loop_
_entity.id
_entity.type
_entity.pdbx_description
1 polymer ?
#
loop_
_entity_poly.entity_id
_entity_poly.type
_entity_poly.pdbx_seq_one_letter_code
_entity_poly.pdbx_strand_id
1 'polypeptide(L)'
;MTMTSQLTRRGFAALAGGFLVSTRVVAQTETPILTRAIPSSGEHIPAVGLGTAYVFNQNSETTRGKADAVVQALIKGGGRLIDTASTYGDAESVLGEVTSAGGLREKLFIATKLESPDPDELKRSLARLKAASVDLLQLHNVRNKQQSLQRFKEWKQQGVCRYVGITSTFRGDYPAIEAVLEREKPDFVQIDYSLDNREAEKTILPLAAEVGAGVLTALPFGRARLFRAVHGKELPDWARVFANSWGQFFLKYLLGDSRVTAVIPGTDNPGHMADNAGAMHGPLPDPGQRRRMVEFIEAL
;
A
#
# COMPACT_ATOMS: atom_id res chain seq x y z
N MET A 1 -93.78 17.78 33.75
CA MET A 1 -93.42 16.60 34.53
C MET A 1 -92.43 15.79 33.70
N THR A 2 -91.22 15.95 34.01
CA THR A 2 -90.07 15.52 33.20
C THR A 2 -89.37 14.36 33.91
N MET A 3 -89.26 13.22 33.25
CA MET A 3 -88.45 12.13 33.74
C MET A 3 -87.18 12.01 32.88
N THR A 4 -86.03 12.22 33.46
CA THR A 4 -84.69 12.12 32.89
C THR A 4 -84.24 10.63 33.00
N SER A 5 -83.92 10.06 31.89
CA SER A 5 -83.26 8.75 31.74
C SER A 5 -81.76 8.94 31.57
N GLN A 6 -81.01 8.34 32.48
CA GLN A 6 -79.54 8.28 32.39
C GLN A 6 -79.12 7.07 31.59
N LEU A 7 -78.27 7.30 30.56
CA LEU A 7 -77.57 6.27 29.78
C LEU A 7 -76.15 6.13 30.28
N THR A 8 -75.78 4.98 30.75
CA THR A 8 -74.46 4.58 31.21
C THR A 8 -73.57 4.27 30.03
N ARG A 9 -72.41 4.95 29.95
CA ARG A 9 -71.34 4.66 28.97
C ARG A 9 -70.49 3.49 29.48
N ARG A 10 -70.56 2.35 28.78
CA ARG A 10 -69.55 1.29 28.93
C ARG A 10 -68.39 1.55 27.95
N GLY A 11 -67.24 1.78 28.54
CA GLY A 11 -65.99 1.97 27.75
C GLY A 11 -65.46 0.67 27.16
N PHE A 12 -65.13 0.72 25.88
CA PHE A 12 -64.36 -0.32 25.20
C PHE A 12 -62.87 0.11 25.22
N ALA A 13 -62.06 -0.62 26.01
CA ALA A 13 -60.60 -0.46 25.96
C ALA A 13 -60.06 -1.43 24.91
N ALA A 14 -59.61 -0.91 23.75
CA ALA A 14 -58.87 -1.66 22.77
C ALA A 14 -57.37 -1.63 23.13
N LEU A 15 -56.83 -2.79 23.53
CA LEU A 15 -55.39 -2.99 23.67
C LEU A 15 -54.78 -3.09 22.26
N ALA A 16 -54.10 -2.06 21.78
CA ALA A 16 -53.22 -2.11 20.65
C ALA A 16 -51.85 -2.64 21.11
N GLY A 17 -51.60 -3.93 20.94
CA GLY A 17 -50.31 -4.56 21.16
C GLY A 17 -49.35 -4.19 20.00
N GLY A 18 -48.52 -3.17 20.22
CA GLY A 18 -47.43 -2.84 19.28
C GLY A 18 -46.29 -3.85 19.39
N PHE A 19 -46.12 -4.69 18.40
CA PHE A 19 -44.90 -5.50 18.22
C PHE A 19 -43.75 -4.58 17.79
N LEU A 20 -42.90 -4.20 18.76
CA LEU A 20 -41.59 -3.60 18.44
C LEU A 20 -40.67 -4.69 17.87
N VAL A 21 -40.59 -4.78 16.54
CA VAL A 21 -39.56 -5.55 15.87
C VAL A 21 -38.25 -4.76 16.02
N SER A 22 -37.45 -5.10 17.03
CA SER A 22 -36.07 -4.62 17.14
C SER A 22 -35.24 -5.28 16.06
N THR A 23 -35.06 -4.61 14.91
CA THR A 23 -34.04 -4.95 13.96
C THR A 23 -32.67 -4.72 14.58
N ARG A 24 -32.04 -5.80 15.06
CA ARG A 24 -30.62 -5.77 15.38
C ARG A 24 -29.86 -5.53 14.07
N VAL A 25 -29.39 -4.31 13.87
CA VAL A 25 -28.33 -4.02 12.91
C VAL A 25 -27.09 -4.75 13.42
N VAL A 26 -26.82 -5.92 12.84
CA VAL A 26 -25.53 -6.59 13.02
C VAL A 26 -24.53 -5.70 12.30
N ALA A 27 -23.81 -4.89 13.06
CA ALA A 27 -22.64 -4.20 12.54
C ALA A 27 -21.73 -5.30 11.99
N GLN A 28 -21.51 -5.33 10.67
CA GLN A 28 -20.47 -6.13 10.08
C GLN A 28 -19.16 -5.62 10.69
N THR A 29 -18.57 -6.39 11.58
CA THR A 29 -17.21 -6.14 12.05
C THR A 29 -16.30 -6.37 10.83
N GLU A 30 -15.90 -5.29 10.17
CA GLU A 30 -14.89 -5.35 9.13
C GLU A 30 -13.66 -6.06 9.73
N THR A 31 -13.24 -7.14 9.09
CA THR A 31 -12.03 -7.85 9.52
C THR A 31 -10.86 -6.88 9.41
N PRO A 32 -10.11 -6.62 10.51
CA PRO A 32 -9.03 -5.65 10.47
C PRO A 32 -8.00 -6.03 9.41
N ILE A 33 -7.63 -5.05 8.58
CA ILE A 33 -6.59 -5.23 7.57
C ILE A 33 -5.20 -5.22 8.21
N LEU A 34 -4.25 -5.89 7.57
CA LEU A 34 -2.84 -5.84 7.97
C LEU A 34 -2.29 -4.42 7.79
N THR A 35 -1.87 -3.83 8.91
CA THR A 35 -1.10 -2.58 8.94
C THR A 35 0.26 -2.82 9.56
N ARG A 36 1.23 -1.97 9.24
CA ARG A 36 2.58 -2.00 9.82
C ARG A 36 2.95 -0.60 10.29
N ALA A 37 3.59 -0.52 11.43
CA ALA A 37 4.14 0.73 11.95
C ALA A 37 5.34 1.19 11.09
N ILE A 38 5.41 2.48 10.80
CA ILE A 38 6.62 3.14 10.33
C ILE A 38 7.54 3.27 11.54
N PRO A 39 8.73 2.65 11.56
CA PRO A 39 9.53 2.56 12.77
C PRO A 39 9.91 3.93 13.37
N SER A 40 10.19 4.92 12.51
CA SER A 40 10.62 6.26 12.95
C SER A 40 9.52 7.10 13.63
N SER A 41 8.22 6.77 13.43
CA SER A 41 7.10 7.56 13.94
C SER A 41 6.06 6.77 14.73
N GLY A 42 6.00 5.46 14.54
CA GLY A 42 4.92 4.62 15.06
C GLY A 42 3.60 4.74 14.29
N GLU A 43 3.52 5.57 13.24
CA GLU A 43 2.33 5.63 12.39
C GLU A 43 2.09 4.30 11.67
N HIS A 44 0.86 3.79 11.74
CA HIS A 44 0.48 2.57 11.04
C HIS A 44 0.01 2.87 9.62
N ILE A 45 0.58 2.18 8.63
CA ILE A 45 0.11 2.21 7.25
C ILE A 45 -0.36 0.83 6.79
N PRO A 46 -1.37 0.74 5.89
CA PRO A 46 -1.76 -0.51 5.26
C PRO A 46 -0.59 -1.14 4.50
N ALA A 47 -0.43 -2.45 4.64
CA ALA A 47 0.75 -3.17 4.17
C ALA A 47 0.78 -3.44 2.65
N VAL A 48 -0.27 -3.07 1.90
CA VAL A 48 -0.30 -3.13 0.43
C VAL A 48 -0.57 -1.74 -0.12
N GLY A 49 0.31 -1.29 -1.01
CA GLY A 49 0.19 -0.06 -1.78
C GLY A 49 0.09 -0.32 -3.28
N LEU A 50 0.21 0.75 -4.07
CA LEU A 50 0.22 0.77 -5.53
C LEU A 50 1.52 1.37 -6.03
N GLY A 51 2.27 0.64 -6.87
CA GLY A 51 3.38 1.16 -7.65
C GLY A 51 2.92 1.66 -9.02
N THR A 52 3.46 2.78 -9.50
CA THR A 52 3.03 3.40 -10.77
C THR A 52 4.04 3.29 -11.89
N ALA A 53 5.20 2.71 -11.65
CA ALA A 53 6.19 2.47 -12.69
C ALA A 53 5.59 1.64 -13.84
N TYR A 54 5.73 2.12 -15.07
CA TYR A 54 5.25 1.48 -16.31
C TYR A 54 3.72 1.39 -16.51
N VAL A 55 2.89 1.83 -15.57
CA VAL A 55 1.43 1.68 -15.69
C VAL A 55 0.69 2.98 -16.02
N PHE A 56 1.20 4.14 -15.58
CA PHE A 56 0.58 5.46 -15.80
C PHE A 56 1.53 6.43 -16.51
N ASN A 57 2.42 5.92 -17.34
CA ASN A 57 3.51 6.67 -17.98
C ASN A 57 3.09 7.58 -19.15
N GLN A 58 1.82 7.59 -19.54
CA GLN A 58 1.25 8.47 -20.58
C GLN A 58 -0.04 9.11 -20.04
N ASN A 59 -0.14 10.44 -20.13
CA ASN A 59 -1.32 11.17 -19.70
C ASN A 59 -2.37 11.26 -20.82
N SER A 60 -3.29 10.30 -20.82
CA SER A 60 -4.46 10.24 -21.70
C SER A 60 -5.74 10.10 -20.88
N GLU A 61 -6.90 10.39 -21.48
CA GLU A 61 -8.19 10.16 -20.82
C GLU A 61 -8.37 8.70 -20.41
N THR A 62 -7.99 7.75 -21.27
CA THR A 62 -8.03 6.32 -20.97
C THR A 62 -7.15 5.97 -19.78
N THR A 63 -5.92 6.51 -19.73
CA THR A 63 -4.99 6.26 -18.60
C THR A 63 -5.52 6.84 -17.30
N ARG A 64 -6.08 8.06 -17.32
CA ARG A 64 -6.70 8.67 -16.14
C ARG A 64 -7.90 7.86 -15.65
N GLY A 65 -8.76 7.39 -16.54
CA GLY A 65 -9.88 6.52 -16.18
C GLY A 65 -9.45 5.21 -15.52
N LYS A 66 -8.40 4.58 -16.06
CA LYS A 66 -7.80 3.38 -15.43
C LYS A 66 -7.16 3.69 -14.07
N ALA A 67 -6.42 4.80 -13.98
CA ALA A 67 -5.76 5.21 -12.73
C ALA A 67 -6.80 5.49 -11.64
N ASP A 68 -7.89 6.21 -11.95
CA ASP A 68 -8.98 6.43 -11.00
C ASP A 68 -9.58 5.11 -10.52
N ALA A 69 -9.94 4.21 -11.43
CA ALA A 69 -10.52 2.91 -11.06
C ALA A 69 -9.58 2.07 -10.17
N VAL A 70 -8.26 2.10 -10.43
CA VAL A 70 -7.25 1.39 -9.62
C VAL A 70 -7.08 2.05 -8.25
N VAL A 71 -7.03 3.38 -8.18
CA VAL A 71 -6.94 4.13 -6.91
C VAL A 71 -8.18 3.88 -6.06
N GLN A 72 -9.39 3.89 -6.65
CA GLN A 72 -10.61 3.55 -5.94
C GLN A 72 -10.60 2.10 -5.43
N ALA A 73 -10.10 1.15 -6.22
CA ALA A 73 -9.96 -0.24 -5.79
C ALA A 73 -8.97 -0.39 -4.62
N LEU A 74 -7.84 0.34 -4.64
CA LEU A 74 -6.89 0.41 -3.53
C LEU A 74 -7.56 0.91 -2.25
N ILE A 75 -8.25 2.06 -2.31
CA ILE A 75 -8.93 2.66 -1.16
C ILE A 75 -10.03 1.74 -0.63
N LYS A 76 -10.84 1.15 -1.52
CA LYS A 76 -11.90 0.20 -1.15
C LYS A 76 -11.34 -1.04 -0.44
N GLY A 77 -10.16 -1.50 -0.85
CA GLY A 77 -9.43 -2.59 -0.21
C GLY A 77 -8.71 -2.20 1.09
N GLY A 78 -8.87 -0.96 1.56
CA GLY A 78 -8.25 -0.43 2.78
C GLY A 78 -6.81 0.07 2.59
N GLY A 79 -6.25 0.01 1.37
CA GLY A 79 -4.94 0.54 1.05
C GLY A 79 -4.95 2.06 0.92
N ARG A 80 -3.78 2.70 1.13
CA ARG A 80 -3.62 4.15 0.95
C ARG A 80 -2.28 4.59 0.38
N LEU A 81 -1.28 3.71 0.35
CA LEU A 81 0.05 4.02 -0.16
C LEU A 81 0.06 3.99 -1.69
N ILE A 82 0.52 5.07 -2.33
CA ILE A 82 0.82 5.11 -3.76
C ILE A 82 2.26 5.57 -3.93
N ASP A 83 3.05 4.80 -4.67
CA ASP A 83 4.46 5.05 -4.96
C ASP A 83 4.64 5.43 -6.43
N THR A 84 5.24 6.58 -6.66
CA THR A 84 5.59 7.12 -7.99
C THR A 84 7.02 7.64 -8.02
N ALA A 85 7.44 8.30 -9.10
CA ALA A 85 8.72 8.99 -9.22
C ALA A 85 8.68 10.08 -10.29
N SER A 86 9.56 11.08 -10.18
CA SER A 86 9.73 12.17 -11.15
C SER A 86 10.06 11.69 -12.56
N THR A 87 10.63 10.49 -12.67
CA THR A 87 11.10 9.87 -13.93
C THR A 87 10.15 8.81 -14.50
N TYR A 88 8.96 8.62 -13.92
CA TYR A 88 7.98 7.63 -14.43
C TYR A 88 7.06 8.21 -15.51
N GLY A 89 7.62 8.95 -16.48
CA GLY A 89 6.84 9.60 -17.53
C GLY A 89 5.79 10.55 -16.95
N ASP A 90 4.53 10.36 -17.31
CA ASP A 90 3.43 11.21 -16.85
C ASP A 90 2.76 10.73 -15.55
N ALA A 91 3.29 9.70 -14.88
CA ALA A 91 2.62 9.07 -13.74
C ALA A 91 2.26 10.06 -12.61
N GLU A 92 3.16 11.01 -12.29
CA GLU A 92 2.87 12.05 -11.30
C GLU A 92 1.73 12.97 -11.76
N SER A 93 1.68 13.34 -13.04
CA SER A 93 0.61 14.18 -13.60
C SER A 93 -0.73 13.47 -13.58
N VAL A 94 -0.77 12.19 -13.99
CA VAL A 94 -1.97 11.35 -13.93
C VAL A 94 -2.49 11.24 -12.50
N LEU A 95 -1.61 10.94 -11.54
CA LEU A 95 -1.99 10.87 -10.13
C LEU A 95 -2.49 12.22 -9.60
N GLY A 96 -1.79 13.30 -9.93
CA GLY A 96 -2.19 14.66 -9.52
C GLY A 96 -3.60 15.03 -10.02
N GLU A 97 -3.95 14.66 -11.25
CA GLU A 97 -5.29 14.87 -11.79
C GLU A 97 -6.35 14.00 -11.11
N VAL A 98 -6.10 12.71 -10.96
CA VAL A 98 -7.04 11.77 -10.34
C VAL A 98 -7.28 12.10 -8.86
N THR A 99 -6.23 12.37 -8.10
CA THR A 99 -6.34 12.59 -6.66
C THR A 99 -6.95 13.94 -6.32
N SER A 100 -6.66 14.99 -7.12
CA SER A 100 -7.27 16.33 -6.93
C SER A 100 -8.74 16.37 -7.36
N ALA A 101 -9.10 15.77 -8.49
CA ALA A 101 -10.48 15.73 -8.97
C ALA A 101 -11.41 14.97 -8.00
N GLY A 102 -10.92 13.88 -7.39
CA GLY A 102 -11.68 13.09 -6.43
C GLY A 102 -11.60 13.55 -4.97
N GLY A 103 -10.86 14.63 -4.65
CA GLY A 103 -10.62 15.04 -3.25
C GLY A 103 -9.95 13.94 -2.42
N LEU A 104 -9.09 13.12 -3.05
CA LEU A 104 -8.53 11.91 -2.44
C LEU A 104 -7.18 12.13 -1.76
N ARG A 105 -6.52 13.28 -1.99
CA ARG A 105 -5.14 13.53 -1.50
C ARG A 105 -4.98 13.24 -0.02
N GLU A 106 -5.91 13.67 0.81
CA GLU A 106 -5.85 13.52 2.27
C GLU A 106 -6.07 12.07 2.76
N LYS A 107 -6.67 11.24 1.90
CA LYS A 107 -6.89 9.82 2.20
C LYS A 107 -5.69 8.95 1.83
N LEU A 108 -4.74 9.49 1.08
CA LEU A 108 -3.64 8.76 0.50
C LEU A 108 -2.31 9.11 1.16
N PHE A 109 -1.43 8.13 1.22
CA PHE A 109 -0.02 8.28 1.55
C PHE A 109 0.74 8.28 0.22
N ILE A 110 1.21 9.45 -0.21
CA ILE A 110 1.91 9.63 -1.49
C ILE A 110 3.42 9.57 -1.27
N ALA A 111 4.06 8.60 -1.91
CA ALA A 111 5.51 8.49 -2.00
C ALA A 111 5.97 8.86 -3.41
N THR A 112 6.95 9.75 -3.53
CA THR A 112 7.64 10.02 -4.80
C THR A 112 9.15 10.01 -4.64
N LYS A 113 9.88 10.11 -5.76
CA LYS A 113 11.33 10.00 -5.79
C LYS A 113 11.92 11.06 -6.72
N LEU A 114 13.08 11.58 -6.34
CA LEU A 114 13.89 12.47 -7.17
C LEU A 114 15.24 11.80 -7.48
N GLU A 115 15.77 12.04 -8.68
CA GLU A 115 17.09 11.53 -9.07
C GLU A 115 18.24 12.25 -8.32
N SER A 116 17.98 13.48 -7.88
CA SER A 116 18.97 14.31 -7.20
C SER A 116 18.31 15.27 -6.21
N PRO A 117 19.07 15.87 -5.28
CA PRO A 117 18.57 16.90 -4.37
C PRO A 117 18.39 18.27 -5.06
N ASP A 118 17.82 18.29 -6.27
CA ASP A 118 17.57 19.48 -7.07
C ASP A 118 16.22 20.14 -6.71
N PRO A 119 16.21 21.41 -6.23
CA PRO A 119 14.98 22.13 -5.91
C PRO A 119 14.03 22.30 -7.11
N ASP A 120 14.55 22.43 -8.33
CA ASP A 120 13.72 22.58 -9.53
C ASP A 120 13.06 21.23 -9.92
N GLU A 121 13.75 20.10 -9.72
CA GLU A 121 13.12 18.77 -9.88
C GLU A 121 11.99 18.59 -8.86
N LEU A 122 12.22 18.91 -7.60
CA LEU A 122 11.19 18.87 -6.54
C LEU A 122 9.99 19.74 -6.90
N LYS A 123 10.23 20.99 -7.32
CA LYS A 123 9.15 21.92 -7.72
C LYS A 123 8.31 21.36 -8.86
N ARG A 124 8.94 20.80 -9.89
CA ARG A 124 8.23 20.15 -11.01
C ARG A 124 7.45 18.92 -10.57
N SER A 125 8.00 18.09 -9.69
CA SER A 125 7.35 16.90 -9.13
C SER A 125 6.08 17.28 -8.35
N LEU A 126 6.16 18.22 -7.41
CA LEU A 126 5.03 18.70 -6.64
C LEU A 126 3.95 19.35 -7.53
N ALA A 127 4.35 20.10 -8.55
CA ALA A 127 3.42 20.70 -9.51
C ALA A 127 2.65 19.63 -10.30
N ARG A 128 3.32 18.57 -10.78
CA ARG A 128 2.67 17.42 -11.45
C ARG A 128 1.71 16.69 -10.53
N LEU A 129 2.11 16.46 -9.29
CA LEU A 129 1.26 15.83 -8.25
C LEU A 129 0.12 16.73 -7.77
N LYS A 130 0.10 18.02 -8.18
CA LYS A 130 -0.85 19.03 -7.70
C LYS A 130 -0.92 19.09 -6.16
N ALA A 131 0.22 18.94 -5.51
CA ALA A 131 0.34 18.84 -4.07
C ALA A 131 1.36 19.85 -3.52
N ALA A 132 1.07 20.45 -2.37
CA ALA A 132 2.02 21.30 -1.65
C ALA A 132 3.10 20.49 -0.94
N SER A 133 2.79 19.24 -0.60
CA SER A 133 3.69 18.32 0.09
C SER A 133 3.35 16.86 -0.24
N VAL A 134 4.31 15.95 0.02
CA VAL A 134 4.13 14.51 -0.09
C VAL A 134 4.37 13.84 1.27
N ASP A 135 3.96 12.59 1.41
CA ASP A 135 4.19 11.86 2.64
C ASP A 135 5.63 11.33 2.71
N LEU A 136 6.12 10.71 1.63
CA LEU A 136 7.48 10.19 1.56
C LEU A 136 8.20 10.74 0.33
N LEU A 137 9.35 11.36 0.54
CA LEU A 137 10.24 11.80 -0.54
C LEU A 137 11.52 10.97 -0.50
N GLN A 138 11.86 10.31 -1.61
CA GLN A 138 12.96 9.38 -1.68
C GLN A 138 14.06 9.85 -2.65
N LEU A 139 15.32 9.64 -2.28
CA LEU A 139 16.42 9.70 -3.24
C LEU A 139 16.39 8.44 -4.10
N HIS A 140 16.22 8.63 -5.42
CA HIS A 140 16.06 7.55 -6.39
C HIS A 140 17.41 6.96 -6.79
N ASN A 141 17.50 5.64 -6.95
CA ASN A 141 18.67 4.94 -7.50
C ASN A 141 20.00 5.27 -6.79
N VAL A 142 20.06 5.06 -5.48
CA VAL A 142 21.31 5.26 -4.72
C VAL A 142 22.40 4.33 -5.24
N ARG A 143 23.43 4.89 -5.87
CA ARG A 143 24.55 4.17 -6.52
C ARG A 143 25.92 4.51 -5.91
N ASN A 144 25.98 5.54 -5.08
CA ASN A 144 27.21 6.04 -4.51
C ASN A 144 27.12 6.04 -2.97
N LYS A 145 28.09 5.45 -2.30
CA LYS A 145 28.20 5.38 -0.83
C LYS A 145 28.25 6.76 -0.16
N GLN A 146 28.73 7.79 -0.85
CA GLN A 146 28.83 9.17 -0.34
C GLN A 146 27.55 9.99 -0.59
N GLN A 147 26.51 9.46 -1.25
CA GLN A 147 25.27 10.19 -1.44
C GLN A 147 24.69 10.63 -0.09
N SER A 148 24.30 11.91 -0.01
CA SER A 148 23.80 12.53 1.22
C SER A 148 22.30 12.79 1.13
N LEU A 149 21.62 12.64 2.25
CA LEU A 149 20.20 12.99 2.40
C LEU A 149 20.00 14.37 3.06
N GLN A 150 21.09 15.17 3.23
CA GLN A 150 21.01 16.46 3.93
C GLN A 150 19.88 17.35 3.38
N ARG A 151 19.83 17.55 2.06
CA ARG A 151 18.79 18.38 1.42
C ARG A 151 17.39 17.80 1.59
N PHE A 152 17.22 16.47 1.52
CA PHE A 152 15.94 15.82 1.76
C PHE A 152 15.47 16.01 3.21
N LYS A 153 16.39 15.94 4.18
CA LYS A 153 16.10 16.20 5.60
C LYS A 153 15.72 17.68 5.84
N GLU A 154 16.36 18.62 5.13
CA GLU A 154 15.97 20.04 5.16
C GLU A 154 14.56 20.24 4.63
N TRP A 155 14.18 19.61 3.52
CA TRP A 155 12.81 19.65 3.00
C TRP A 155 11.79 19.01 3.95
N LYS A 156 12.18 17.94 4.66
CA LYS A 156 11.35 17.38 5.74
C LYS A 156 11.13 18.39 6.86
N GLN A 157 12.17 19.09 7.31
CA GLN A 157 12.06 20.16 8.32
C GLN A 157 11.18 21.33 7.87
N GLN A 158 11.18 21.64 6.58
CA GLN A 158 10.33 22.65 5.94
C GLN A 158 8.88 22.19 5.70
N GLY A 159 8.55 20.93 6.03
CA GLY A 159 7.20 20.40 5.84
C GLY A 159 6.85 20.00 4.40
N VAL A 160 7.84 19.95 3.50
CA VAL A 160 7.65 19.50 2.11
C VAL A 160 7.37 18.00 2.03
N CYS A 161 7.93 17.23 2.95
CA CYS A 161 7.61 15.82 3.13
C CYS A 161 7.56 15.45 4.61
N ARG A 162 6.85 14.37 4.94
CA ARG A 162 6.76 13.83 6.30
C ARG A 162 7.89 12.85 6.59
N TYR A 163 8.31 12.12 5.58
CA TYR A 163 9.33 11.08 5.65
C TYR A 163 10.35 11.24 4.53
N VAL A 164 11.56 10.80 4.80
CA VAL A 164 12.66 10.76 3.83
C VAL A 164 13.08 9.31 3.62
N GLY A 165 13.31 8.91 2.37
CA GLY A 165 13.73 7.56 2.02
C GLY A 165 14.85 7.50 0.99
N ILE A 166 15.31 6.28 0.77
CA ILE A 166 16.25 5.94 -0.31
C ILE A 166 15.73 4.72 -1.06
N THR A 167 16.12 4.57 -2.33
CA THR A 167 15.71 3.40 -3.11
C THR A 167 16.76 2.98 -4.14
N SER A 168 16.81 1.69 -4.43
CA SER A 168 17.32 1.10 -5.65
C SER A 168 16.64 -0.26 -5.90
N THR A 169 16.47 -0.58 -7.19
CA THR A 169 16.01 -1.90 -7.64
C THR A 169 17.10 -2.70 -8.34
N PHE A 170 18.37 -2.29 -8.19
CA PHE A 170 19.52 -2.95 -8.77
C PHE A 170 20.44 -3.50 -7.67
N ARG A 171 20.70 -4.82 -7.68
CA ARG A 171 21.51 -5.49 -6.64
C ARG A 171 22.94 -4.94 -6.52
N GLY A 172 23.52 -4.47 -7.62
CA GLY A 172 24.84 -3.84 -7.61
C GLY A 172 24.93 -2.60 -6.76
N ASP A 173 23.79 -1.96 -6.42
CA ASP A 173 23.72 -0.78 -5.58
C ASP A 173 23.63 -1.11 -4.07
N TYR A 174 23.45 -2.38 -3.69
CA TYR A 174 23.29 -2.76 -2.27
C TYR A 174 24.40 -2.24 -1.36
N PRO A 175 25.71 -2.30 -1.73
CA PRO A 175 26.76 -1.72 -0.90
C PRO A 175 26.66 -0.20 -0.71
N ALA A 176 26.03 0.50 -1.66
CA ALA A 176 25.76 1.93 -1.53
C ALA A 176 24.52 2.18 -0.65
N ILE A 177 23.45 1.39 -0.83
CA ILE A 177 22.26 1.41 0.03
C ILE A 177 22.64 1.15 1.49
N GLU A 178 23.43 0.11 1.78
CA GLU A 178 23.90 -0.24 3.13
C GLU A 178 24.66 0.94 3.76
N ALA A 179 25.64 1.50 3.06
CA ALA A 179 26.45 2.61 3.57
C ALA A 179 25.61 3.88 3.84
N VAL A 180 24.60 4.16 3.00
CA VAL A 180 23.70 5.30 3.20
C VAL A 180 22.71 5.03 4.31
N LEU A 181 22.15 3.82 4.42
CA LEU A 181 21.29 3.40 5.54
C LEU A 181 21.96 3.59 6.89
N GLU A 182 23.17 3.07 7.05
CA GLU A 182 23.94 3.17 8.31
C GLU A 182 24.22 4.62 8.69
N ARG A 183 24.70 5.42 7.73
CA ARG A 183 25.14 6.78 7.99
C ARG A 183 24.00 7.76 8.13
N GLU A 184 23.01 7.68 7.22
CA GLU A 184 21.95 8.70 7.12
C GLU A 184 20.71 8.37 7.91
N LYS A 185 20.47 7.08 8.21
CA LYS A 185 19.29 6.57 8.93
C LYS A 185 17.99 7.18 8.41
N PRO A 186 17.63 6.97 7.12
CA PRO A 186 16.40 7.48 6.55
C PRO A 186 15.18 6.82 7.20
N ASP A 187 14.00 7.43 7.07
CA ASP A 187 12.74 6.83 7.56
C ASP A 187 12.35 5.59 6.77
N PHE A 188 12.73 5.51 5.47
CA PHE A 188 12.39 4.38 4.60
C PHE A 188 13.55 3.96 3.70
N VAL A 189 13.57 2.67 3.39
CA VAL A 189 14.31 2.12 2.27
C VAL A 189 13.34 1.36 1.35
N GLN A 190 13.43 1.61 0.04
CA GLN A 190 12.69 0.87 -0.95
C GLN A 190 13.64 0.03 -1.79
N ILE A 191 13.37 -1.28 -1.85
CA ILE A 191 14.29 -2.27 -2.43
C ILE A 191 13.51 -3.29 -3.27
N ASP A 192 14.13 -3.87 -4.31
CA ASP A 192 13.56 -4.99 -5.01
C ASP A 192 13.59 -6.25 -4.14
N TYR A 193 12.42 -6.78 -3.88
CA TYR A 193 12.27 -7.99 -3.09
C TYR A 193 11.05 -8.77 -3.58
N SER A 194 11.27 -10.04 -3.91
CA SER A 194 10.25 -10.97 -4.38
C SER A 194 10.62 -12.40 -3.98
N LEU A 195 9.69 -13.33 -4.10
CA LEU A 195 9.92 -14.72 -3.75
C LEU A 195 11.06 -15.36 -4.57
N ASP A 196 11.24 -14.92 -5.83
CA ASP A 196 12.34 -15.35 -6.71
C ASP A 196 13.59 -14.44 -6.62
N ASN A 197 13.59 -13.42 -5.76
CA ASN A 197 14.72 -12.54 -5.47
C ASN A 197 14.77 -12.19 -3.99
N ARG A 198 15.48 -12.99 -3.21
CA ARG A 198 15.56 -12.89 -1.74
C ARG A 198 16.85 -12.27 -1.23
N GLU A 199 17.63 -11.63 -2.09
CA GLU A 199 18.94 -11.06 -1.71
C GLU A 199 18.84 -10.05 -0.59
N ALA A 200 17.76 -9.24 -0.56
CA ALA A 200 17.52 -8.25 0.48
C ALA A 200 17.41 -8.87 1.90
N GLU A 201 17.03 -10.14 2.02
CA GLU A 201 16.92 -10.83 3.32
C GLU A 201 18.26 -10.95 4.05
N LYS A 202 19.39 -10.95 3.29
CA LYS A 202 20.72 -11.20 3.83
C LYS A 202 21.29 -9.99 4.57
N THR A 203 21.11 -8.79 4.03
CA THR A 203 21.74 -7.57 4.57
C THR A 203 20.78 -6.41 4.73
N ILE A 204 19.99 -6.06 3.69
CA ILE A 204 19.18 -4.83 3.71
C ILE A 204 18.05 -4.90 4.74
N LEU A 205 17.29 -6.01 4.81
CA LEU A 205 16.20 -6.12 5.78
C LEU A 205 16.69 -6.14 7.24
N PRO A 206 17.77 -6.88 7.60
CA PRO A 206 18.37 -6.79 8.93
C PRO A 206 18.82 -5.36 9.27
N LEU A 207 19.57 -4.72 8.37
CA LEU A 207 20.09 -3.37 8.59
C LEU A 207 18.97 -2.33 8.71
N ALA A 208 17.95 -2.39 7.86
CA ALA A 208 16.79 -1.51 7.95
C ALA A 208 16.09 -1.63 9.32
N ALA A 209 15.93 -2.85 9.83
CA ALA A 209 15.38 -3.07 11.16
C ALA A 209 16.27 -2.51 12.28
N GLU A 210 17.60 -2.65 12.16
CA GLU A 210 18.56 -2.12 13.12
C GLU A 210 18.54 -0.59 13.20
N VAL A 211 18.51 0.08 12.03
CA VAL A 211 18.51 1.55 11.98
C VAL A 211 17.12 2.18 12.17
N GLY A 212 16.06 1.38 12.24
CA GLY A 212 14.69 1.83 12.40
C GLY A 212 14.06 2.39 11.12
N ALA A 213 14.45 1.89 9.95
CA ALA A 213 13.88 2.28 8.66
C ALA A 213 12.72 1.36 8.26
N GLY A 214 11.61 1.93 7.80
CA GLY A 214 10.52 1.17 7.16
C GLY A 214 10.97 0.63 5.80
N VAL A 215 10.49 -0.57 5.45
CA VAL A 215 10.85 -1.22 4.17
C VAL A 215 9.66 -1.23 3.22
N LEU A 216 9.82 -0.62 2.05
CA LEU A 216 8.91 -0.77 0.91
C LEU A 216 9.51 -1.77 -0.08
N THR A 217 8.73 -2.76 -0.52
CA THR A 217 9.23 -3.74 -1.50
C THR A 217 8.71 -3.42 -2.89
N ALA A 218 9.63 -3.04 -3.77
CA ALA A 218 9.38 -2.88 -5.20
C ALA A 218 9.47 -4.23 -5.91
N LEU A 219 8.87 -4.32 -7.11
CA LEU A 219 8.91 -5.49 -7.98
C LEU A 219 8.49 -6.82 -7.31
N PRO A 220 7.44 -6.85 -6.49
CA PRO A 220 7.09 -8.02 -5.67
C PRO A 220 6.75 -9.28 -6.49
N PHE A 221 6.50 -9.13 -7.80
CA PHE A 221 6.22 -10.21 -8.74
C PHE A 221 7.41 -10.54 -9.67
N GLY A 222 8.62 -10.05 -9.35
CA GLY A 222 9.82 -10.30 -10.14
C GLY A 222 9.68 -9.86 -11.61
N ARG A 223 9.08 -8.69 -11.90
CA ARG A 223 8.74 -8.25 -13.28
C ARG A 223 7.94 -9.32 -14.04
N ALA A 224 6.90 -9.85 -13.42
CA ALA A 224 6.03 -10.91 -13.93
C ALA A 224 6.72 -12.29 -14.14
N ARG A 225 7.98 -12.49 -13.72
CA ARG A 225 8.63 -13.82 -13.77
C ARG A 225 7.87 -14.86 -12.98
N LEU A 226 7.41 -14.50 -11.77
CA LEU A 226 6.65 -15.39 -10.89
C LEU A 226 5.33 -15.82 -11.53
N PHE A 227 4.60 -14.93 -12.18
CA PHE A 227 3.37 -15.31 -12.89
C PHE A 227 3.65 -16.21 -14.10
N ARG A 228 4.77 -16.01 -14.80
CA ARG A 228 5.16 -16.91 -15.90
C ARG A 228 5.50 -18.31 -15.39
N ALA A 229 6.19 -18.41 -14.25
CA ALA A 229 6.56 -19.70 -13.65
C ALA A 229 5.34 -20.53 -13.23
N VAL A 230 4.27 -19.88 -12.79
CA VAL A 230 3.03 -20.55 -12.36
C VAL A 230 1.93 -20.56 -13.43
N HIS A 231 2.23 -20.17 -14.66
CA HIS A 231 1.24 -20.14 -15.72
C HIS A 231 0.60 -21.52 -15.95
N GLY A 232 -0.73 -21.56 -15.95
CA GLY A 232 -1.48 -22.81 -16.10
C GLY A 232 -1.48 -23.73 -14.86
N LYS A 233 -0.89 -23.30 -13.74
CA LYS A 233 -0.88 -24.07 -12.50
C LYS A 233 -1.93 -23.55 -11.52
N GLU A 234 -2.58 -24.45 -10.82
CA GLU A 234 -3.47 -24.11 -9.70
C GLU A 234 -2.65 -23.79 -8.43
N LEU A 235 -3.25 -22.95 -7.58
CA LEU A 235 -2.68 -22.69 -6.26
C LEU A 235 -2.69 -23.99 -5.44
N PRO A 236 -1.55 -24.41 -4.82
CA PRO A 236 -1.50 -25.61 -4.03
C PRO A 236 -2.50 -25.59 -2.85
N ASP A 237 -3.13 -26.70 -2.54
CA ASP A 237 -4.13 -26.79 -1.47
C ASP A 237 -3.61 -26.25 -0.11
N TRP A 238 -2.36 -26.57 0.21
CA TRP A 238 -1.73 -26.11 1.46
C TRP A 238 -1.57 -24.58 1.54
N ALA A 239 -1.57 -23.88 0.39
CA ALA A 239 -1.48 -22.42 0.34
C ALA A 239 -2.85 -21.75 0.47
N ARG A 240 -3.95 -22.47 0.21
CA ARG A 240 -5.32 -21.93 0.28
C ARG A 240 -5.75 -21.50 1.68
N VAL A 241 -5.01 -21.93 2.72
CA VAL A 241 -5.24 -21.49 4.11
C VAL A 241 -4.88 -20.01 4.32
N PHE A 242 -4.01 -19.44 3.48
CA PHE A 242 -3.60 -18.04 3.60
C PHE A 242 -3.72 -17.23 2.30
N ALA A 243 -3.88 -17.84 1.12
CA ALA A 243 -3.95 -17.13 -0.16
C ALA A 243 -5.09 -17.67 -1.04
N ASN A 244 -5.76 -16.78 -1.78
CA ASN A 244 -6.84 -17.13 -2.71
C ASN A 244 -6.41 -17.01 -4.18
N SER A 245 -5.22 -16.44 -4.45
CA SER A 245 -4.67 -16.24 -5.78
C SER A 245 -3.14 -16.30 -5.74
N TRP A 246 -2.52 -16.45 -6.91
CA TRP A 246 -1.07 -16.35 -7.03
C TRP A 246 -0.54 -14.96 -6.65
N GLY A 247 -1.30 -13.89 -6.95
CA GLY A 247 -0.95 -12.54 -6.53
C GLY A 247 -0.85 -12.45 -5.01
N GLN A 248 -1.88 -12.91 -4.29
CA GLN A 248 -1.87 -12.96 -2.82
C GLN A 248 -0.78 -13.89 -2.27
N PHE A 249 -0.54 -15.04 -2.90
CA PHE A 249 0.54 -15.95 -2.51
C PHE A 249 1.89 -15.24 -2.52
N PHE A 250 2.25 -14.56 -3.61
CA PHE A 250 3.53 -13.85 -3.71
C PHE A 250 3.62 -12.67 -2.73
N LEU A 251 2.58 -11.86 -2.60
CA LEU A 251 2.58 -10.72 -1.69
C LEU A 251 2.66 -11.17 -0.22
N LYS A 252 1.93 -12.22 0.15
CA LYS A 252 1.95 -12.74 1.53
C LYS A 252 3.28 -13.39 1.90
N TYR A 253 4.04 -13.92 0.93
CA TYR A 253 5.43 -14.31 1.18
C TYR A 253 6.24 -13.15 1.75
N LEU A 254 6.15 -11.97 1.12
CA LEU A 254 6.88 -10.77 1.55
C LEU A 254 6.33 -10.24 2.88
N LEU A 255 5.01 -10.14 3.00
CA LEU A 255 4.32 -9.66 4.22
C LEU A 255 4.51 -10.61 5.42
N GLY A 256 4.83 -11.87 5.19
CA GLY A 256 5.22 -12.83 6.22
C GLY A 256 6.56 -12.49 6.90
N ASP A 257 7.35 -11.59 6.34
CA ASP A 257 8.52 -11.01 6.99
C ASP A 257 8.10 -9.72 7.72
N SER A 258 8.21 -9.73 9.05
CA SER A 258 7.79 -8.59 9.88
C SER A 258 8.60 -7.31 9.67
N ARG A 259 9.78 -7.40 9.02
CA ARG A 259 10.62 -6.26 8.65
C ARG A 259 10.07 -5.48 7.44
N VAL A 260 9.20 -6.10 6.63
CA VAL A 260 8.54 -5.44 5.49
C VAL A 260 7.39 -4.57 6.00
N THR A 261 7.45 -3.27 5.72
CA THR A 261 6.39 -2.32 6.08
C THR A 261 5.24 -2.38 5.07
N ALA A 262 5.53 -2.31 3.78
CA ALA A 262 4.51 -2.47 2.74
C ALA A 262 5.10 -3.00 1.43
N VAL A 263 4.24 -3.67 0.66
CA VAL A 263 4.51 -4.11 -0.71
C VAL A 263 3.83 -3.16 -1.70
N ILE A 264 4.48 -2.86 -2.84
CA ILE A 264 3.97 -1.91 -3.84
C ILE A 264 3.87 -2.53 -5.24
N PRO A 265 2.95 -3.48 -5.45
CA PRO A 265 2.69 -4.04 -6.77
C PRO A 265 2.16 -2.96 -7.73
N GLY A 266 2.64 -2.97 -8.98
CA GLY A 266 2.14 -2.09 -10.04
C GLY A 266 1.07 -2.78 -10.87
N THR A 267 -0.05 -2.08 -11.15
CA THR A 267 -1.11 -2.55 -12.05
C THR A 267 -1.96 -1.40 -12.57
N ASP A 268 -2.48 -1.54 -13.79
CA ASP A 268 -3.50 -0.65 -14.40
C ASP A 268 -4.90 -1.31 -14.43
N ASN A 269 -5.05 -2.47 -13.77
CA ASN A 269 -6.30 -3.23 -13.70
C ASN A 269 -6.87 -3.16 -12.27
N PRO A 270 -8.08 -2.60 -12.08
CA PRO A 270 -8.72 -2.50 -10.77
C PRO A 270 -9.03 -3.86 -10.12
N GLY A 271 -9.29 -4.90 -10.91
CA GLY A 271 -9.48 -6.27 -10.41
C GLY A 271 -8.19 -6.84 -9.81
N HIS A 272 -7.04 -6.61 -10.46
CA HIS A 272 -5.74 -7.00 -9.90
C HIS A 272 -5.42 -6.21 -8.64
N MET A 273 -5.79 -4.90 -8.57
CA MET A 273 -5.58 -4.12 -7.37
C MET A 273 -6.43 -4.61 -6.20
N ALA A 274 -7.69 -4.95 -6.46
CA ALA A 274 -8.57 -5.55 -5.45
C ALA A 274 -8.02 -6.89 -4.93
N ASP A 275 -7.51 -7.75 -5.83
CA ASP A 275 -6.88 -9.01 -5.46
C ASP A 275 -5.59 -8.78 -4.64
N ASN A 276 -4.73 -7.85 -5.06
CA ASN A 276 -3.53 -7.47 -4.32
C ASN A 276 -3.86 -6.97 -2.90
N ALA A 277 -4.88 -6.11 -2.76
CA ALA A 277 -5.35 -5.62 -1.46
C ALA A 277 -5.87 -6.77 -0.58
N GLY A 278 -6.41 -7.82 -1.19
CA GLY A 278 -6.79 -9.07 -0.50
C GLY A 278 -5.66 -9.72 0.29
N ALA A 279 -4.39 -9.44 -0.06
CA ALA A 279 -3.23 -9.93 0.71
C ALA A 279 -3.14 -9.33 2.13
N MET A 280 -3.83 -8.23 2.41
CA MET A 280 -3.92 -7.66 3.77
C MET A 280 -4.90 -8.38 4.69
N HIS A 281 -5.68 -9.33 4.18
CA HIS A 281 -6.71 -10.04 4.95
C HIS A 281 -6.30 -11.49 5.26
N GLY A 282 -6.79 -11.99 6.40
CA GLY A 282 -6.55 -13.36 6.83
C GLY A 282 -5.12 -13.63 7.28
N PRO A 283 -4.76 -14.91 7.52
CA PRO A 283 -3.45 -15.26 8.06
C PRO A 283 -2.31 -15.00 7.07
N LEU A 284 -1.13 -14.74 7.63
CA LEU A 284 0.13 -14.73 6.89
C LEU A 284 0.80 -16.11 6.99
N PRO A 285 1.63 -16.49 6.00
CA PRO A 285 2.40 -17.71 6.09
C PRO A 285 3.42 -17.63 7.23
N ASP A 286 3.50 -18.67 8.02
CA ASP A 286 4.53 -18.84 9.04
C ASP A 286 5.92 -19.11 8.41
N PRO A 287 7.02 -19.13 9.19
CA PRO A 287 8.35 -19.37 8.65
C PRO A 287 8.50 -20.74 7.94
N GLY A 288 7.78 -21.79 8.37
CA GLY A 288 7.76 -23.09 7.71
C GLY A 288 7.05 -23.04 6.37
N GLN A 289 5.89 -22.39 6.34
CA GLN A 289 5.13 -22.15 5.11
C GLN A 289 5.92 -21.28 4.12
N ARG A 290 6.60 -20.23 4.58
CA ARG A 290 7.48 -19.40 3.71
C ARG A 290 8.60 -20.24 3.09
N ARG A 291 9.26 -21.12 3.83
CA ARG A 291 10.27 -22.05 3.26
C ARG A 291 9.64 -22.96 2.19
N ARG A 292 8.48 -23.52 2.47
CA ARG A 292 7.75 -24.37 1.50
C ARG A 292 7.35 -23.60 0.25
N MET A 293 7.02 -22.31 0.36
CA MET A 293 6.74 -21.43 -0.79
C MET A 293 7.98 -21.27 -1.68
N VAL A 294 9.16 -21.09 -1.06
CA VAL A 294 10.43 -21.00 -1.79
C VAL A 294 10.72 -22.32 -2.53
N GLU A 295 10.71 -23.45 -1.81
CA GLU A 295 10.94 -24.77 -2.38
C GLU A 295 10.01 -25.09 -3.55
N PHE A 296 8.72 -24.72 -3.39
CA PHE A 296 7.73 -24.92 -4.44
C PHE A 296 8.05 -24.13 -5.71
N ILE A 297 8.44 -22.86 -5.59
CA ILE A 297 8.74 -22.03 -6.75
C ILE A 297 10.10 -22.39 -7.39
N GLU A 298 11.09 -22.80 -6.60
CA GLU A 298 12.40 -23.25 -7.10
C GLU A 298 12.33 -24.60 -7.84
N ALA A 299 11.28 -25.38 -7.60
CA ALA A 299 11.04 -26.67 -8.29
C ALA A 299 10.28 -26.53 -9.62
N LEU A 300 9.84 -25.31 -10.02
CA LEU A 300 9.10 -25.06 -11.25
C LEU A 300 10.02 -24.74 -12.42
#